data_e18c8742552ed22bf155e6069e667a9a
#
_entry.id   e18c8742552ed22bf155e6069e667a9a
#
_cell.length_a   1.000
_cell.length_b   1.000
_cell.length_c   1.000
_cell.angle_alpha   90.00
_cell.angle_beta   90.00
_cell.angle_gamma   90.00
#
_symmetry.space_group_name_H-M   'P 1'
#
loop_
_entity.id
_entity.type
_entity.pdbx_description
1 polymer ?
#
loop_
_entity_poly.entity_id
_entity_poly.type
_entity_poly.pdbx_seq_one_letter_code
_entity_poly.pdbx_strand_id
1 'polypeptide(L)'
;MKTNKEVLAIARSHLGQGGARFRKYVGLPAGSAWCNAFVDYVANEGGVKSLYFNGKKETYCPHSIQWCKKNLAEIPLYLALPMDIIYFDWDKNGNPNHIGLVRAKRSTSSIYTIEGNTNGGKVAYKTRPAKYVQGIYRPHYVPTGCKKKKLSCNGNFGYHSIYNLQLALGMKPTGILTKETVKFLQKKAGASEDGAWGASTSRHVQAMLAKAGCYDGKIDGAFGKNSVIALQKWTNKVNYPPTNKKPSTAKPTPKKTTSASKTKAEVKNKAIKQTNQQKLLAKMKELAWAYGTAKKKYAYKTGAPKAVCKKAMKKYGWADNKAEMSDCGNFVSTVVRESGVDKSFKALHGTKTPFPKTEKKFKIVLKGKKVPKDFLKAGDIIRYKKKNGNQHTQFYFGSGKVCEASHHNRFGAIVKDEKKYNNSKIAKISTVQVLRAKE
;
A
#
# COMPACT_ATOMS: atom_id res chain seq x y z
N MET A 1 -2.58 24.33 -8.54
CA MET A 1 -1.45 23.80 -7.75
C MET A 1 -1.26 22.33 -8.13
N LYS A 2 -0.03 21.91 -8.41
CA LYS A 2 0.26 20.52 -8.77
C LYS A 2 -0.01 19.56 -7.61
N THR A 3 -0.42 18.36 -7.92
CA THR A 3 -0.59 17.28 -6.95
C THR A 3 0.76 16.74 -6.47
N ASN A 4 0.78 16.07 -5.33
CA ASN A 4 1.99 15.39 -4.84
C ASN A 4 2.57 14.36 -5.85
N LYS A 5 1.73 13.75 -6.71
CA LYS A 5 2.19 12.83 -7.76
C LYS A 5 2.93 13.55 -8.88
N GLU A 6 2.45 14.72 -9.29
CA GLU A 6 3.09 15.52 -10.33
C GLU A 6 4.42 16.10 -9.83
N VAL A 7 4.48 16.55 -8.57
CA VAL A 7 5.74 17.03 -7.99
C VAL A 7 6.73 15.88 -7.78
N LEU A 8 6.27 14.67 -7.44
CA LEU A 8 7.13 13.49 -7.41
C LEU A 8 7.70 13.15 -8.79
N ALA A 9 6.94 13.38 -9.87
CA ALA A 9 7.46 13.19 -11.23
C ALA A 9 8.60 14.16 -11.55
N ILE A 10 8.50 15.41 -11.08
CA ILE A 10 9.59 16.40 -11.15
C ILE A 10 10.82 15.93 -10.36
N ALA A 11 10.65 15.50 -9.12
CA ALA A 11 11.78 14.95 -8.36
C ALA A 11 12.48 13.79 -9.10
N ARG A 12 11.70 12.96 -9.79
CA ARG A 12 12.20 11.82 -10.57
C ARG A 12 12.99 12.23 -11.83
N SER A 13 12.65 13.34 -12.46
CA SER A 13 13.37 13.82 -13.65
C SER A 13 14.82 14.23 -13.35
N HIS A 14 15.14 14.45 -12.09
CA HIS A 14 16.48 14.78 -11.61
C HIS A 14 17.34 13.57 -11.21
N LEU A 15 16.85 12.34 -11.32
CA LEU A 15 17.63 11.15 -10.96
C LEU A 15 18.97 11.10 -11.70
N GLY A 16 20.05 10.84 -10.95
CA GLY A 16 21.40 10.78 -11.44
C GLY A 16 22.11 12.13 -11.56
N GLN A 17 21.39 13.25 -11.43
CA GLN A 17 21.98 14.58 -11.52
C GLN A 17 22.81 14.90 -10.28
N GLY A 18 23.92 15.62 -10.47
CA GLY A 18 24.77 16.16 -9.41
C GLY A 18 24.26 17.48 -8.83
N GLY A 19 24.95 17.98 -7.81
CA GLY A 19 24.48 19.08 -6.97
C GLY A 19 24.60 20.51 -7.53
N ALA A 20 25.28 20.73 -8.66
CA ALA A 20 25.59 22.08 -9.16
C ALA A 20 24.33 22.97 -9.32
N ARG A 21 23.31 22.46 -9.98
CA ARG A 21 22.01 23.15 -10.18
C ARG A 21 21.34 23.51 -8.86
N PHE A 22 21.27 22.56 -7.93
CA PHE A 22 20.57 22.72 -6.66
C PHE A 22 21.30 23.72 -5.75
N ARG A 23 22.64 23.66 -5.70
CA ARG A 23 23.46 24.65 -4.98
C ARG A 23 23.31 26.07 -5.57
N LYS A 24 23.42 26.21 -6.90
CA LYS A 24 23.21 27.50 -7.58
C LYS A 24 21.85 28.10 -7.26
N TYR A 25 20.78 27.28 -7.22
CA TYR A 25 19.43 27.75 -6.93
C TYR A 25 19.31 28.40 -5.53
N VAL A 26 19.94 27.83 -4.50
CA VAL A 26 19.89 28.37 -3.14
C VAL A 26 21.06 29.30 -2.80
N GLY A 27 22.05 29.44 -3.65
CA GLY A 27 23.24 30.28 -3.42
C GLY A 27 24.35 29.60 -2.60
N LEU A 28 24.43 28.26 -2.62
CA LEU A 28 25.49 27.52 -1.91
C LEU A 28 26.76 27.41 -2.74
N PRO A 29 27.96 27.51 -2.10
CA PRO A 29 29.24 27.28 -2.77
C PRO A 29 29.40 25.86 -3.30
N ALA A 30 30.34 25.67 -4.22
CA ALA A 30 30.76 24.35 -4.66
C ALA A 30 31.26 23.52 -3.44
N GLY A 31 30.97 22.20 -3.45
CA GLY A 31 31.34 21.31 -2.33
C GLY A 31 30.34 21.27 -1.17
N SER A 32 29.48 22.27 -1.00
CA SER A 32 28.48 22.28 0.08
C SER A 32 27.51 21.11 -0.01
N ALA A 33 27.04 20.62 1.13
CA ALA A 33 25.92 19.68 1.19
C ALA A 33 24.64 20.31 0.64
N TRP A 34 23.88 19.56 -0.18
CA TRP A 34 22.76 20.11 -0.93
C TRP A 34 21.47 19.24 -0.87
N CYS A 35 21.38 18.36 0.14
CA CYS A 35 20.19 17.52 0.30
C CYS A 35 18.94 18.39 0.52
N ASN A 36 19.03 19.44 1.33
CA ASN A 36 17.92 20.36 1.57
C ASN A 36 17.61 21.22 0.34
N ALA A 37 18.65 21.69 -0.37
CA ALA A 37 18.51 22.43 -1.61
C ALA A 37 17.78 21.64 -2.71
N PHE A 38 17.96 20.32 -2.77
CA PHE A 38 17.22 19.44 -3.67
C PHE A 38 15.71 19.43 -3.36
N VAL A 39 15.34 19.25 -2.08
CA VAL A 39 13.94 19.26 -1.64
C VAL A 39 13.28 20.60 -2.00
N ASP A 40 13.99 21.66 -1.72
CA ASP A 40 13.56 23.04 -1.95
C ASP A 40 13.41 23.35 -3.45
N TYR A 41 14.36 22.94 -4.26
CA TYR A 41 14.33 23.09 -5.71
C TYR A 41 13.14 22.36 -6.34
N VAL A 42 12.90 21.11 -5.93
CA VAL A 42 11.77 20.31 -6.43
C VAL A 42 10.43 20.97 -6.06
N ALA A 43 10.29 21.54 -4.88
CA ALA A 43 9.09 22.27 -4.48
C ALA A 43 8.88 23.52 -5.33
N ASN A 44 9.96 24.25 -5.64
CA ASN A 44 9.93 25.43 -6.51
C ASN A 44 9.53 25.09 -7.94
N GLU A 45 10.22 24.13 -8.57
CA GLU A 45 9.92 23.68 -9.94
C GLU A 45 8.52 23.09 -10.05
N GLY A 46 8.04 22.48 -8.95
CA GLY A 46 6.69 21.97 -8.80
C GLY A 46 5.61 23.05 -8.67
N GLY A 47 5.97 24.33 -8.48
CA GLY A 47 5.02 25.41 -8.21
C GLY A 47 4.30 25.23 -6.86
N VAL A 48 4.92 24.54 -5.90
CA VAL A 48 4.36 24.24 -4.57
C VAL A 48 5.27 24.77 -3.45
N LYS A 49 6.14 25.69 -3.77
CA LYS A 49 7.15 26.25 -2.87
C LYS A 49 6.57 26.76 -1.55
N SER A 50 5.39 27.37 -1.59
CA SER A 50 4.69 27.87 -0.39
C SER A 50 4.33 26.77 0.62
N LEU A 51 4.26 25.51 0.19
CA LEU A 51 3.99 24.37 1.07
C LEU A 51 5.25 23.87 1.81
N TYR A 52 6.43 24.36 1.40
CA TYR A 52 7.74 23.99 1.93
C TYR A 52 8.44 25.21 2.47
N PHE A 53 8.86 25.17 3.72
CA PHE A 53 9.66 26.20 4.38
C PHE A 53 9.12 27.62 4.24
N ASN A 54 7.78 27.74 4.17
CA ASN A 54 7.07 29.02 3.97
C ASN A 54 7.51 29.81 2.73
N GLY A 55 7.86 29.09 1.65
CA GLY A 55 8.34 29.69 0.42
C GLY A 55 9.80 30.19 0.45
N LYS A 56 10.48 30.11 1.60
CA LYS A 56 11.88 30.56 1.74
C LYS A 56 12.84 29.47 1.26
N LYS A 57 14.01 29.91 0.74
CA LYS A 57 15.11 29.00 0.44
C LYS A 57 15.68 28.43 1.72
N GLU A 58 15.94 27.13 1.74
CA GLU A 58 16.40 26.42 2.94
C GLU A 58 17.56 25.48 2.59
N THR A 59 18.62 25.53 3.37
CA THR A 59 19.87 24.82 3.11
C THR A 59 20.32 23.90 4.25
N TYR A 60 19.77 24.08 5.46
CA TYR A 60 20.27 23.43 6.69
C TYR A 60 19.21 22.57 7.34
N CYS A 61 19.50 21.26 7.49
CA CYS A 61 18.53 20.28 7.98
C CYS A 61 18.03 20.56 9.42
N PRO A 62 18.88 20.89 10.41
CA PRO A 62 18.42 21.22 11.76
C PRO A 62 17.47 22.44 11.80
N HIS A 63 17.68 23.42 10.92
CA HIS A 63 16.79 24.58 10.84
C HIS A 63 15.47 24.22 10.15
N SER A 64 15.53 23.52 9.03
CA SER A 64 14.35 23.14 8.26
C SER A 64 13.40 22.20 9.02
N ILE A 65 13.92 21.27 9.84
CA ILE A 65 13.08 20.40 10.66
C ILE A 65 12.32 21.18 11.74
N GLN A 66 12.91 22.25 12.32
CA GLN A 66 12.21 23.09 13.30
C GLN A 66 11.00 23.78 12.65
N TRP A 67 11.17 24.27 11.42
CA TRP A 67 10.03 24.81 10.67
C TRP A 67 8.95 23.75 10.45
N CYS A 68 9.33 22.52 10.06
CA CYS A 68 8.38 21.43 9.87
C CYS A 68 7.67 21.07 11.19
N LYS A 69 8.40 20.95 12.30
CA LYS A 69 7.82 20.70 13.63
C LYS A 69 6.80 21.77 14.02
N LYS A 70 7.08 23.03 13.69
CA LYS A 70 6.18 24.16 13.99
C LYS A 70 4.94 24.16 13.11
N ASN A 71 5.06 23.90 11.82
CA ASN A 71 4.03 24.22 10.82
C ASN A 71 3.31 22.99 10.24
N LEU A 72 3.91 21.80 10.26
CA LEU A 72 3.36 20.61 9.63
C LEU A 72 2.97 19.53 10.65
N ALA A 73 2.07 18.65 10.28
CA ALA A 73 1.80 17.45 11.05
C ALA A 73 2.96 16.47 10.92
N GLU A 74 3.50 16.04 12.05
CA GLU A 74 4.34 14.85 12.10
C GLU A 74 3.47 13.61 12.02
N ILE A 75 3.92 12.62 11.25
CA ILE A 75 3.13 11.42 10.97
C ILE A 75 3.95 10.14 11.16
N PRO A 76 3.31 9.03 11.58
CA PRO A 76 3.96 7.73 11.64
C PRO A 76 4.46 7.28 10.26
N LEU A 77 5.57 6.56 10.23
CA LEU A 77 6.21 6.07 8.99
C LEU A 77 5.24 5.30 8.09
N TYR A 78 4.33 4.51 8.66
CA TYR A 78 3.36 3.75 7.88
C TYR A 78 2.30 4.64 7.20
N LEU A 79 2.05 5.83 7.70
CA LEU A 79 1.11 6.79 7.11
C LEU A 79 1.74 7.67 6.03
N ALA A 80 3.06 7.56 5.83
CA ALA A 80 3.77 8.37 4.85
C ALA A 80 3.20 8.24 3.44
N LEU A 81 3.05 9.39 2.78
CA LEU A 81 2.61 9.52 1.39
C LEU A 81 3.74 10.10 0.53
N PRO A 82 3.67 9.91 -0.79
CA PRO A 82 4.62 10.57 -1.69
C PRO A 82 4.67 12.08 -1.46
N MET A 83 5.89 12.61 -1.45
CA MET A 83 6.25 14.01 -1.20
C MET A 83 6.12 14.47 0.25
N ASP A 84 5.87 13.59 1.22
CA ASP A 84 6.13 13.93 2.61
C ASP A 84 7.64 14.17 2.79
N ILE A 85 7.99 15.16 3.61
CA ILE A 85 9.38 15.50 3.95
C ILE A 85 9.84 14.50 5.02
N ILE A 86 11.03 13.93 4.84
CA ILE A 86 11.58 12.97 5.78
C ILE A 86 12.99 13.37 6.18
N TYR A 87 13.26 13.35 7.49
CA TYR A 87 14.55 13.64 8.05
C TYR A 87 15.21 12.40 8.64
N PHE A 88 16.52 12.35 8.53
CA PHE A 88 17.34 11.27 9.04
C PHE A 88 18.39 11.81 10.00
N ASP A 89 18.60 11.05 11.06
CA ASP A 89 19.63 11.24 12.06
C ASP A 89 20.47 9.94 12.09
N TRP A 90 21.61 9.97 11.38
CA TRP A 90 22.44 8.77 11.19
C TRP A 90 23.22 8.39 12.44
N ASP A 91 23.67 9.37 13.19
CA ASP A 91 24.46 9.25 14.40
C ASP A 91 23.63 9.24 15.69
N LYS A 92 22.30 9.46 15.57
CA LYS A 92 21.33 9.45 16.67
C LYS A 92 21.62 10.45 17.78
N ASN A 93 22.20 11.60 17.43
CA ASN A 93 22.50 12.68 18.36
C ASN A 93 21.31 13.64 18.57
N GLY A 94 20.17 13.40 17.93
CA GLY A 94 18.97 14.24 18.02
C GLY A 94 18.91 15.35 16.97
N ASN A 95 19.95 15.55 16.17
CA ASN A 95 19.99 16.53 15.09
C ASN A 95 19.92 15.83 13.72
N PRO A 96 19.06 16.31 12.81
CA PRO A 96 19.00 15.71 11.47
C PRO A 96 20.23 16.10 10.66
N ASN A 97 20.89 15.12 10.11
CA ASN A 97 22.02 15.33 9.21
C ASN A 97 21.68 15.02 7.74
N HIS A 98 20.45 14.63 7.46
CA HIS A 98 19.98 14.43 6.09
C HIS A 98 18.46 14.63 5.94
N ILE A 99 18.04 15.01 4.72
CA ILE A 99 16.64 15.19 4.33
C ILE A 99 16.37 14.55 2.98
N GLY A 100 15.15 14.08 2.79
CA GLY A 100 14.66 13.58 1.51
C GLY A 100 13.17 13.73 1.36
N LEU A 101 12.65 13.20 0.27
CA LEU A 101 11.21 13.14 -0.03
C LEU A 101 10.76 11.68 -0.05
N VAL A 102 9.65 11.40 0.59
CA VAL A 102 9.03 10.08 0.52
C VAL A 102 8.60 9.80 -0.90
N ARG A 103 9.01 8.66 -1.45
CA ARG A 103 8.58 8.18 -2.76
C ARG A 103 7.42 7.20 -2.66
N ALA A 104 7.49 6.32 -1.68
CA ALA A 104 6.44 5.35 -1.36
C ALA A 104 6.71 4.75 0.02
N LYS A 105 5.66 4.35 0.73
CA LYS A 105 5.83 3.54 1.94
C LYS A 105 6.24 2.11 1.58
N ARG A 106 7.03 1.47 2.44
CA ARG A 106 7.43 0.08 2.27
C ARG A 106 6.88 -0.81 3.38
N SER A 107 7.22 -0.50 4.61
CA SER A 107 6.82 -1.27 5.79
C SER A 107 6.84 -0.37 7.04
N THR A 108 6.65 -0.95 8.21
CA THR A 108 6.86 -0.24 9.48
C THR A 108 8.34 -0.10 9.85
N SER A 109 9.24 -0.84 9.19
CA SER A 109 10.69 -0.84 9.47
C SER A 109 11.55 -0.17 8.40
N SER A 110 10.96 0.22 7.24
CA SER A 110 11.70 0.87 6.14
C SER A 110 10.79 1.66 5.21
N ILE A 111 11.38 2.65 4.52
CA ILE A 111 10.69 3.56 3.63
C ILE A 111 11.47 3.77 2.33
N TYR A 112 10.76 4.01 1.24
CA TYR A 112 11.34 4.38 -0.04
C TYR A 112 11.38 5.89 -0.18
N THR A 113 12.55 6.44 -0.54
CA THR A 113 12.79 7.88 -0.69
C THR A 113 13.38 8.22 -2.04
N ILE A 114 13.34 9.50 -2.37
CA ILE A 114 14.16 10.14 -3.38
C ILE A 114 14.91 11.28 -2.69
N GLU A 115 16.22 11.33 -2.84
CA GLU A 115 17.11 12.17 -2.05
C GLU A 115 18.16 12.83 -2.94
N GLY A 116 18.48 14.08 -2.66
CA GLY A 116 19.66 14.76 -3.18
C GLY A 116 20.87 14.53 -2.29
N ASN A 117 22.05 14.81 -2.80
CA ASN A 117 23.33 14.70 -2.09
C ASN A 117 23.57 13.32 -1.47
N THR A 118 23.22 12.27 -2.21
CA THR A 118 23.39 10.90 -1.78
C THR A 118 24.01 10.08 -2.94
N ASN A 119 24.41 8.84 -2.71
CA ASN A 119 24.97 7.96 -3.72
C ASN A 119 26.13 8.58 -4.54
N GLY A 120 27.14 9.12 -3.84
CA GLY A 120 28.26 9.81 -4.48
C GLY A 120 27.90 11.21 -5.00
N GLY A 121 27.08 11.95 -4.26
CA GLY A 121 26.71 13.33 -4.61
C GLY A 121 25.71 13.46 -5.73
N LYS A 122 24.76 12.53 -5.84
CA LYS A 122 23.72 12.51 -6.90
C LYS A 122 22.33 12.50 -6.30
N VAL A 123 21.32 12.78 -7.13
CA VAL A 123 19.91 12.48 -6.82
C VAL A 123 19.69 10.98 -7.03
N ALA A 124 19.22 10.30 -6.01
CA ALA A 124 19.00 8.85 -6.10
C ALA A 124 17.79 8.35 -5.31
N TYR A 125 17.27 7.20 -5.73
CA TYR A 125 16.33 6.42 -4.92
C TYR A 125 17.06 5.71 -3.79
N LYS A 126 16.48 5.78 -2.61
CA LYS A 126 16.96 5.04 -1.44
C LYS A 126 15.88 4.19 -0.79
N THR A 127 16.33 3.18 -0.07
CA THR A 127 15.53 2.45 0.91
C THR A 127 16.17 2.70 2.26
N ARG A 128 15.45 3.38 3.15
CA ARG A 128 15.98 3.81 4.45
C ARG A 128 15.34 3.01 5.58
N PRO A 129 16.16 2.49 6.51
CA PRO A 129 15.66 1.86 7.73
C PRO A 129 14.95 2.87 8.63
N ALA A 130 13.84 2.45 9.26
CA ALA A 130 13.06 3.28 10.18
C ALA A 130 13.89 3.81 11.38
N LYS A 131 14.88 3.04 11.82
CA LYS A 131 15.71 3.37 12.99
C LYS A 131 16.52 4.67 12.87
N TYR A 132 16.65 5.19 11.65
CA TYR A 132 17.35 6.45 11.38
C TYR A 132 16.39 7.59 11.05
N VAL A 133 15.09 7.33 10.99
CA VAL A 133 14.09 8.37 10.71
C VAL A 133 13.85 9.18 11.96
N GLN A 134 14.19 10.46 11.90
CA GLN A 134 13.97 11.40 13.00
C GLN A 134 12.54 11.95 12.98
N GLY A 135 11.97 12.18 11.80
CA GLY A 135 10.58 12.64 11.64
C GLY A 135 10.13 12.64 10.20
N ILE A 136 8.83 12.55 10.02
CA ILE A 136 8.16 12.65 8.71
C ILE A 136 7.07 13.71 8.83
N TYR A 137 7.09 14.68 7.93
CA TYR A 137 6.19 15.84 7.98
C TYR A 137 5.42 15.96 6.67
N ARG A 138 4.10 16.25 6.76
CA ARG A 138 3.23 16.30 5.60
C ARG A 138 2.94 17.72 5.15
N PRO A 139 3.47 18.16 3.97
CA PRO A 139 3.07 19.40 3.35
C PRO A 139 1.57 19.40 2.98
N HIS A 140 0.93 20.57 3.02
CA HIS A 140 -0.50 20.73 2.87
C HIS A 140 -0.95 20.73 1.40
N TYR A 141 -0.64 19.66 0.66
CA TYR A 141 -1.20 19.47 -0.68
C TYR A 141 -2.73 19.42 -0.64
N VAL A 142 -3.37 20.22 -1.49
CA VAL A 142 -4.83 20.22 -1.59
C VAL A 142 -5.29 19.02 -2.40
N PRO A 143 -6.00 18.06 -1.79
CA PRO A 143 -6.49 16.90 -2.50
C PRO A 143 -7.73 17.26 -3.34
N THR A 144 -7.84 16.64 -4.51
CA THR A 144 -9.02 16.75 -5.36
C THR A 144 -9.95 15.54 -5.18
N GLY A 145 -11.25 15.73 -5.31
CA GLY A 145 -12.23 14.66 -5.34
C GLY A 145 -12.49 13.95 -4.00
N CYS A 146 -12.09 14.54 -2.86
CA CYS A 146 -12.46 14.03 -1.55
C CYS A 146 -13.94 14.24 -1.27
N LYS A 147 -14.62 13.18 -0.78
CA LYS A 147 -16.05 13.23 -0.43
C LYS A 147 -16.37 12.26 0.71
N LYS A 148 -17.49 12.53 1.39
CA LYS A 148 -18.02 11.59 2.40
C LYS A 148 -18.33 10.26 1.72
N LYS A 149 -17.61 9.22 2.08
CA LYS A 149 -17.77 7.88 1.53
C LYS A 149 -17.28 6.83 2.52
N LYS A 150 -18.02 5.73 2.67
CA LYS A 150 -17.60 4.61 3.51
C LYS A 150 -16.24 4.08 3.06
N LEU A 151 -15.30 3.98 3.99
CA LEU A 151 -13.92 3.57 3.72
C LEU A 151 -13.83 2.05 3.53
N SER A 152 -12.99 1.61 2.61
CA SER A 152 -12.79 0.18 2.31
C SER A 152 -11.96 -0.58 3.37
N CYS A 153 -11.53 0.04 4.44
CA CYS A 153 -10.74 -0.55 5.54
C CYS A 153 -9.58 -1.43 5.06
N ASN A 154 -8.83 -0.94 4.09
CA ASN A 154 -7.74 -1.67 3.42
C ASN A 154 -6.33 -1.33 3.95
N GLY A 155 -6.24 -0.46 4.97
CA GLY A 155 -4.99 0.02 5.53
C GLY A 155 -4.29 1.11 4.70
N ASN A 156 -4.95 1.68 3.70
CA ASN A 156 -4.46 2.84 2.97
C ASN A 156 -5.02 4.12 3.57
N PHE A 157 -4.16 4.92 4.20
CA PHE A 157 -4.54 6.18 4.84
C PHE A 157 -4.11 7.37 3.99
N GLY A 158 -4.82 7.58 2.89
CA GLY A 158 -4.62 8.73 2.00
C GLY A 158 -5.61 9.87 2.28
N TYR A 159 -5.58 10.89 1.43
CA TYR A 159 -6.41 12.11 1.57
C TYR A 159 -7.90 11.83 1.78
N HIS A 160 -8.45 10.83 1.10
CA HIS A 160 -9.86 10.44 1.26
C HIS A 160 -10.16 9.86 2.66
N SER A 161 -9.22 9.07 3.21
CA SER A 161 -9.34 8.56 4.60
C SER A 161 -9.24 9.70 5.61
N ILE A 162 -8.36 10.69 5.37
CA ILE A 162 -8.21 11.87 6.22
C ILE A 162 -9.49 12.71 6.20
N TYR A 163 -10.07 12.95 5.02
CA TYR A 163 -11.35 13.66 4.87
C TYR A 163 -12.46 13.02 5.72
N ASN A 164 -12.60 11.69 5.62
CA ASN A 164 -13.62 10.97 6.39
C ASN A 164 -13.28 10.89 7.88
N LEU A 165 -12.00 10.86 8.27
CA LEU A 165 -11.59 10.98 9.66
C LEU A 165 -11.96 12.34 10.24
N GLN A 166 -11.70 13.43 9.50
CA GLN A 166 -12.07 14.78 9.93
C GLN A 166 -13.59 14.91 10.16
N LEU A 167 -14.41 14.31 9.27
CA LEU A 167 -15.86 14.23 9.51
C LEU A 167 -16.20 13.47 10.80
N ALA A 168 -15.52 12.35 11.07
CA ALA A 168 -15.73 11.55 12.28
C ALA A 168 -15.28 12.27 13.57
N LEU A 169 -14.35 13.20 13.43
CA LEU A 169 -13.87 14.08 14.51
C LEU A 169 -14.72 15.36 14.67
N GLY A 170 -15.76 15.56 13.86
CA GLY A 170 -16.60 16.77 13.89
C GLY A 170 -15.95 18.01 13.28
N MET A 171 -14.89 17.83 12.46
CA MET A 171 -14.20 18.94 11.80
C MET A 171 -14.77 19.26 10.42
N LYS A 172 -14.57 20.50 9.94
CA LYS A 172 -14.75 20.81 8.52
C LYS A 172 -13.74 20.02 7.70
N PRO A 173 -14.17 19.10 6.82
CA PRO A 173 -13.25 18.17 6.18
C PRO A 173 -12.52 18.82 5.01
N THR A 174 -11.20 18.68 4.98
CA THR A 174 -10.33 19.19 3.90
C THR A 174 -9.59 18.04 3.18
N GLY A 175 -9.45 16.88 3.83
CA GLY A 175 -8.59 15.78 3.39
C GLY A 175 -7.10 16.05 3.63
N ILE A 176 -6.74 17.17 4.24
CA ILE A 176 -5.36 17.53 4.58
C ILE A 176 -5.11 17.16 6.05
N LEU A 177 -4.11 16.34 6.32
CA LEU A 177 -3.70 16.03 7.69
C LEU A 177 -2.85 17.18 8.23
N THR A 178 -3.47 18.03 9.05
CA THR A 178 -2.82 19.16 9.73
C THR A 178 -2.52 18.80 11.18
N LYS A 179 -1.68 19.61 11.85
CA LYS A 179 -1.49 19.51 13.31
C LYS A 179 -2.81 19.59 14.08
N GLU A 180 -3.71 20.43 13.62
CA GLU A 180 -5.04 20.56 14.21
C GLU A 180 -5.84 19.25 14.08
N THR A 181 -5.81 18.60 12.91
CA THR A 181 -6.44 17.27 12.74
C THR A 181 -5.87 16.26 13.73
N VAL A 182 -4.53 16.28 13.95
CA VAL A 182 -3.89 15.39 14.92
C VAL A 182 -4.31 15.75 16.34
N LYS A 183 -4.39 17.03 16.72
CA LYS A 183 -4.88 17.47 18.04
C LYS A 183 -6.31 16.99 18.31
N PHE A 184 -7.23 17.14 17.33
CA PHE A 184 -8.58 16.61 17.48
C PHE A 184 -8.60 15.08 17.68
N LEU A 185 -7.74 14.34 16.97
CA LEU A 185 -7.61 12.90 17.17
C LEU A 185 -7.01 12.57 18.53
N GLN A 186 -6.00 13.33 18.98
CA GLN A 186 -5.38 13.20 20.30
C GLN A 186 -6.40 13.45 21.41
N LYS A 187 -7.15 14.54 21.34
CA LYS A 187 -8.26 14.83 22.25
C LYS A 187 -9.26 13.69 22.31
N LYS A 188 -9.68 13.16 21.15
CA LYS A 188 -10.60 12.04 21.06
C LYS A 188 -10.05 10.75 21.67
N ALA A 189 -8.73 10.56 21.62
CA ALA A 189 -8.02 9.39 22.15
C ALA A 189 -7.52 9.56 23.59
N GLY A 190 -7.68 10.74 24.19
CA GLY A 190 -7.15 11.04 25.54
C GLY A 190 -5.62 11.18 25.58
N ALA A 191 -5.01 11.60 24.50
CA ALA A 191 -3.57 11.87 24.41
C ALA A 191 -3.27 13.37 24.58
N SER A 192 -1.99 13.72 24.84
CA SER A 192 -1.52 15.12 24.86
C SER A 192 -1.72 15.77 23.49
N GLU A 193 -2.32 16.95 23.45
CA GLU A 193 -2.74 17.68 22.24
C GLU A 193 -1.60 18.54 21.65
N ASP A 194 -0.43 17.93 21.39
CA ASP A 194 0.75 18.61 20.84
C ASP A 194 0.74 18.69 19.30
N GLY A 195 -0.16 17.95 18.65
CA GLY A 195 -0.27 17.87 17.19
C GLY A 195 0.84 17.04 16.53
N ALA A 196 1.59 16.25 17.31
CA ALA A 196 2.57 15.29 16.81
C ALA A 196 2.03 13.86 16.90
N TRP A 197 1.99 13.16 15.80
CA TRP A 197 1.52 11.75 15.78
C TRP A 197 2.70 10.80 16.00
N GLY A 198 3.28 10.82 17.17
CA GLY A 198 4.35 9.92 17.58
C GLY A 198 3.84 8.61 18.19
N ALA A 199 4.76 7.87 18.82
CA ALA A 199 4.45 6.57 19.44
C ALA A 199 3.46 6.69 20.60
N SER A 200 3.52 7.77 21.39
CA SER A 200 2.59 8.05 22.47
C SER A 200 1.16 8.22 21.94
N THR A 201 0.97 9.14 20.98
CA THR A 201 -0.32 9.33 20.30
C THR A 201 -0.84 8.03 19.68
N SER A 202 0.05 7.26 19.06
CA SER A 202 -0.31 5.97 18.45
C SER A 202 -0.84 4.97 19.48
N ARG A 203 -0.25 4.88 20.68
CA ARG A 203 -0.74 4.02 21.77
C ARG A 203 -2.13 4.44 22.24
N HIS A 204 -2.37 5.73 22.46
CA HIS A 204 -3.68 6.24 22.86
C HIS A 204 -4.74 5.98 21.78
N VAL A 205 -4.40 6.20 20.51
CA VAL A 205 -5.32 5.89 19.41
C VAL A 205 -5.60 4.38 19.32
N GLN A 206 -4.58 3.52 19.43
CA GLN A 206 -4.78 2.06 19.48
C GLN A 206 -5.70 1.65 20.64
N ALA A 207 -5.51 2.22 21.85
CA ALA A 207 -6.36 1.95 23.01
C ALA A 207 -7.81 2.42 22.79
N MET A 208 -8.00 3.62 22.23
CA MET A 208 -9.33 4.12 21.84
C MET A 208 -10.02 3.17 20.85
N LEU A 209 -9.28 2.70 19.85
CA LEU A 209 -9.80 1.80 18.82
C LEU A 209 -10.13 0.40 19.39
N ALA A 210 -9.34 -0.09 20.36
CA ALA A 210 -9.61 -1.33 21.07
C ALA A 210 -10.89 -1.20 21.91
N LYS A 211 -11.02 -0.13 22.71
CA LYS A 211 -12.23 0.19 23.48
C LYS A 211 -13.48 0.29 22.59
N ALA A 212 -13.32 0.79 21.36
CA ALA A 212 -14.41 0.88 20.38
C ALA A 212 -14.74 -0.46 19.68
N GLY A 213 -14.03 -1.55 19.98
CA GLY A 213 -14.19 -2.86 19.34
C GLY A 213 -13.72 -2.89 17.89
N CYS A 214 -12.79 -2.01 17.53
CA CYS A 214 -12.27 -1.89 16.15
C CYS A 214 -10.84 -2.42 16.00
N TYR A 215 -10.10 -2.64 17.09
CA TYR A 215 -8.72 -3.06 17.13
C TYR A 215 -8.50 -4.21 18.12
N ASP A 216 -7.83 -5.26 17.66
CA ASP A 216 -7.50 -6.49 18.40
C ASP A 216 -5.99 -6.74 18.50
N GLY A 217 -5.17 -5.81 18.01
CA GLY A 217 -3.71 -5.90 18.04
C GLY A 217 -3.10 -5.35 19.33
N LYS A 218 -1.77 -5.48 19.46
CA LYS A 218 -1.02 -4.93 20.59
C LYS A 218 -1.03 -3.40 20.59
N ILE A 219 -1.16 -2.81 21.77
CA ILE A 219 -1.04 -1.36 21.99
C ILE A 219 0.44 -1.03 22.16
N ASP A 220 1.21 -1.07 21.07
CA ASP A 220 2.67 -0.97 21.04
C ASP A 220 3.18 0.40 20.59
N GLY A 221 2.29 1.27 20.10
CA GLY A 221 2.66 2.57 19.52
C GLY A 221 3.18 2.48 18.08
N ALA A 222 3.28 1.29 17.51
CA ALA A 222 3.61 1.09 16.11
C ALA A 222 2.34 1.19 15.25
N PHE A 223 2.03 2.38 14.74
CA PHE A 223 0.82 2.63 13.95
C PHE A 223 0.92 2.06 12.55
N GLY A 224 0.81 0.73 12.44
CA GLY A 224 0.94 -0.03 11.19
C GLY A 224 -0.40 -0.24 10.48
N LYS A 225 -0.40 -1.18 9.52
CA LYS A 225 -1.55 -1.49 8.67
C LYS A 225 -2.82 -1.84 9.48
N ASN A 226 -2.67 -2.66 10.53
CA ASN A 226 -3.82 -3.09 11.34
C ASN A 226 -4.42 -1.92 12.13
N SER A 227 -3.59 -1.03 12.69
CA SER A 227 -4.05 0.19 13.35
C SER A 227 -4.77 1.12 12.37
N VAL A 228 -4.30 1.24 11.12
CA VAL A 228 -4.99 2.01 10.08
C VAL A 228 -6.33 1.39 9.70
N ILE A 229 -6.39 0.07 9.54
CA ILE A 229 -7.66 -0.64 9.27
C ILE A 229 -8.65 -0.40 10.41
N ALA A 230 -8.19 -0.48 11.65
CA ALA A 230 -9.00 -0.21 12.83
C ALA A 230 -9.52 1.23 12.87
N LEU A 231 -8.66 2.21 12.57
CA LEU A 231 -9.06 3.61 12.47
C LEU A 231 -10.10 3.85 11.36
N GLN A 232 -9.94 3.19 10.21
CA GLN A 232 -10.91 3.23 9.13
C GLN A 232 -12.26 2.58 9.53
N LYS A 233 -12.24 1.47 10.26
CA LYS A 233 -13.44 0.83 10.81
C LYS A 233 -14.16 1.76 11.79
N TRP A 234 -13.41 2.36 12.72
CA TRP A 234 -13.93 3.33 13.67
C TRP A 234 -14.52 4.55 12.97
N THR A 235 -13.81 5.12 12.00
CA THR A 235 -14.28 6.24 11.18
C THR A 235 -15.61 5.91 10.48
N ASN A 236 -15.72 4.68 9.93
CA ASN A 236 -16.97 4.23 9.33
C ASN A 236 -18.09 4.07 10.37
N LYS A 237 -17.77 3.53 11.56
CA LYS A 237 -18.75 3.35 12.64
C LYS A 237 -19.34 4.69 13.09
N VAL A 238 -18.50 5.74 13.15
CA VAL A 238 -18.94 7.10 13.54
C VAL A 238 -19.73 7.77 12.41
N ASN A 239 -19.22 7.75 11.17
CA ASN A 239 -19.84 8.45 10.04
C ASN A 239 -21.09 7.77 9.48
N TYR A 240 -21.25 6.47 9.72
CA TYR A 240 -22.33 5.62 9.23
C TYR A 240 -22.78 4.66 10.33
N PRO A 241 -23.40 5.20 11.41
CA PRO A 241 -23.92 4.36 12.47
C PRO A 241 -24.99 3.41 11.91
N PRO A 242 -25.18 2.22 12.50
CA PRO A 242 -26.29 1.36 12.14
C PRO A 242 -27.59 2.14 12.28
N THR A 243 -28.39 2.20 11.23
CA THR A 243 -29.74 2.75 11.32
C THR A 243 -30.57 1.76 12.13
N ASN A 244 -30.87 2.10 13.39
CA ASN A 244 -31.94 1.44 14.12
C ASN A 244 -33.23 1.70 13.34
N LYS A 245 -33.71 0.73 12.57
CA LYS A 245 -35.10 0.75 12.13
C LYS A 245 -35.96 0.73 13.40
N LYS A 246 -36.65 1.83 13.66
CA LYS A 246 -37.68 1.95 14.69
C LYS A 246 -38.66 0.80 14.49
N PRO A 247 -38.96 -0.03 15.49
CA PRO A 247 -40.02 -1.00 15.35
C PRO A 247 -41.33 -0.27 15.13
N SER A 248 -42.08 -0.71 14.14
CA SER A 248 -43.47 -0.30 13.92
C SER A 248 -44.28 -0.51 15.21
N THR A 249 -45.00 0.52 15.60
CA THR A 249 -45.92 0.53 16.74
C THR A 249 -46.99 -0.55 16.57
N ALA A 250 -46.92 -1.61 17.33
CA ALA A 250 -48.06 -2.46 17.67
C ALA A 250 -48.27 -2.39 19.18
N LYS A 251 -49.53 -2.14 19.55
CA LYS A 251 -50.13 -1.86 20.84
C LYS A 251 -49.90 -3.00 21.86
N PRO A 252 -49.75 -2.73 23.14
CA PRO A 252 -49.40 -3.73 24.14
C PRO A 252 -50.63 -4.47 24.69
N THR A 253 -50.46 -5.75 24.97
CA THR A 253 -51.29 -6.49 25.98
C THR A 253 -50.38 -7.28 26.93
N PRO A 254 -50.73 -7.42 28.17
CA PRO A 254 -49.77 -7.62 29.25
C PRO A 254 -49.66 -9.05 29.82
N LYS A 255 -48.51 -9.29 30.46
CA LYS A 255 -48.18 -10.21 31.56
C LYS A 255 -48.18 -11.74 31.34
N LYS A 256 -47.01 -12.34 31.53
CA LYS A 256 -46.72 -13.17 32.70
C LYS A 256 -45.23 -13.42 32.88
N THR A 257 -44.76 -13.18 34.09
CA THR A 257 -43.43 -13.50 34.64
C THR A 257 -43.21 -15.00 34.72
N THR A 258 -41.99 -15.47 34.32
CA THR A 258 -41.25 -16.51 35.08
C THR A 258 -39.80 -16.63 34.56
N SER A 259 -38.86 -16.51 35.50
CA SER A 259 -37.52 -17.10 35.69
C SER A 259 -36.60 -17.44 34.55
N ALA A 260 -35.42 -16.85 34.68
CA ALA A 260 -34.05 -17.24 34.34
C ALA A 260 -33.80 -18.54 33.56
N SER A 261 -33.19 -18.41 32.40
CA SER A 261 -32.21 -19.36 31.88
C SER A 261 -31.21 -18.65 30.98
N LYS A 262 -29.90 -18.91 31.25
CA LYS A 262 -28.75 -18.46 30.51
C LYS A 262 -28.81 -19.01 29.10
N THR A 263 -28.82 -18.18 28.09
CA THR A 263 -28.47 -18.59 26.74
C THR A 263 -27.48 -17.58 26.10
N LYS A 264 -26.33 -18.12 25.76
CA LYS A 264 -25.29 -17.47 24.96
C LYS A 264 -25.91 -16.93 23.66
N ALA A 265 -25.99 -15.62 23.51
CA ALA A 265 -26.31 -15.01 22.23
C ALA A 265 -25.04 -15.05 21.35
N GLU A 266 -24.98 -16.00 20.42
CA GLU A 266 -24.08 -15.96 19.30
C GLU A 266 -24.35 -14.73 18.46
N VAL A 267 -23.46 -13.75 18.55
CA VAL A 267 -23.42 -12.64 17.60
C VAL A 267 -22.93 -13.18 16.26
N LYS A 268 -23.86 -13.55 15.39
CA LYS A 268 -23.55 -13.81 13.97
C LYS A 268 -23.01 -12.53 13.36
N ASN A 269 -21.67 -12.41 13.31
CA ASN A 269 -20.96 -11.44 12.48
C ASN A 269 -21.34 -11.69 11.00
N LYS A 270 -22.17 -10.83 10.44
CA LYS A 270 -22.43 -10.79 9.01
C LYS A 270 -21.14 -10.34 8.34
N ALA A 271 -20.31 -11.30 7.95
CA ALA A 271 -19.04 -11.07 7.25
C ALA A 271 -19.32 -10.23 5.99
N ILE A 272 -18.61 -9.12 5.84
CA ILE A 272 -18.64 -8.31 4.62
C ILE A 272 -18.19 -9.23 3.48
N LYS A 273 -19.13 -9.55 2.57
CA LYS A 273 -18.89 -10.45 1.45
C LYS A 273 -17.77 -9.87 0.58
N GLN A 274 -16.58 -10.48 0.62
CA GLN A 274 -15.46 -10.07 -0.22
C GLN A 274 -15.80 -10.29 -1.69
N THR A 275 -15.44 -9.33 -2.54
CA THR A 275 -15.54 -9.54 -4.00
C THR A 275 -14.62 -10.67 -4.44
N ASN A 276 -14.92 -11.30 -5.55
CA ASN A 276 -14.12 -12.40 -6.07
C ASN A 276 -12.68 -11.95 -6.40
N GLN A 277 -12.48 -10.72 -6.86
CA GLN A 277 -11.14 -10.17 -7.03
C GLN A 277 -10.38 -9.98 -5.71
N GLN A 278 -11.07 -9.56 -4.65
CA GLN A 278 -10.48 -9.43 -3.31
C GLN A 278 -10.06 -10.79 -2.73
N LYS A 279 -10.88 -11.84 -2.94
CA LYS A 279 -10.55 -13.22 -2.56
C LYS A 279 -9.30 -13.73 -3.28
N LEU A 280 -9.21 -13.51 -4.59
CA LEU A 280 -8.03 -13.87 -5.39
C LEU A 280 -6.77 -13.14 -4.87
N LEU A 281 -6.87 -11.84 -4.62
CA LEU A 281 -5.73 -11.05 -4.13
C LEU A 281 -5.28 -11.48 -2.73
N ALA A 282 -6.21 -11.81 -1.84
CA ALA A 282 -5.91 -12.34 -0.51
C ALA A 282 -5.16 -13.67 -0.61
N LYS A 283 -5.65 -14.59 -1.45
CA LYS A 283 -5.03 -15.89 -1.65
C LYS A 283 -3.66 -15.80 -2.34
N MET A 284 -3.47 -14.91 -3.29
CA MET A 284 -2.14 -14.62 -3.85
C MET A 284 -1.13 -14.16 -2.79
N LYS A 285 -1.55 -13.29 -1.87
CA LYS A 285 -0.70 -12.81 -0.77
C LYS A 285 -0.31 -13.92 0.20
N GLU A 286 -1.21 -14.87 0.43
CA GLU A 286 -0.98 -16.02 1.29
C GLU A 286 -0.01 -17.02 0.66
N LEU A 287 -0.22 -17.36 -0.62
CA LEU A 287 0.46 -18.46 -1.28
C LEU A 287 1.77 -18.07 -1.97
N ALA A 288 1.97 -16.80 -2.34
CA ALA A 288 3.19 -16.36 -3.00
C ALA A 288 4.26 -15.88 -2.03
N TRP A 289 5.53 -16.01 -2.42
CA TRP A 289 6.63 -15.32 -1.75
C TRP A 289 6.43 -13.81 -1.84
N ALA A 290 6.71 -13.12 -0.75
CA ALA A 290 6.75 -11.66 -0.78
C ALA A 290 7.84 -11.18 -1.76
N TYR A 291 7.57 -10.04 -2.41
CA TYR A 291 8.50 -9.42 -3.36
C TYR A 291 9.90 -9.26 -2.73
N GLY A 292 10.92 -9.72 -3.43
CA GLY A 292 12.32 -9.65 -3.00
C GLY A 292 12.76 -10.67 -1.96
N THR A 293 11.86 -11.55 -1.47
CA THR A 293 12.19 -12.59 -0.48
C THR A 293 12.39 -13.99 -1.08
N ALA A 294 12.02 -14.19 -2.36
CA ALA A 294 12.17 -15.47 -3.02
C ALA A 294 13.65 -15.87 -3.16
N LYS A 295 14.02 -17.00 -2.60
CA LYS A 295 15.37 -17.56 -2.73
C LYS A 295 15.50 -18.28 -4.06
N LYS A 296 16.50 -17.87 -4.87
CA LYS A 296 16.83 -18.47 -6.16
C LYS A 296 17.05 -19.97 -6.01
N LYS A 297 16.47 -20.77 -6.85
CA LYS A 297 16.94 -22.09 -7.29
C LYS A 297 15.96 -23.28 -7.25
N TYR A 298 14.84 -23.28 -6.52
CA TYR A 298 14.23 -24.59 -6.20
C TYR A 298 12.75 -24.76 -6.39
N ALA A 299 12.05 -23.76 -6.91
CA ALA A 299 10.62 -23.80 -6.80
C ALA A 299 9.85 -23.97 -8.12
N TYR A 300 10.51 -23.80 -9.26
CA TYR A 300 9.88 -24.00 -10.57
C TYR A 300 10.42 -25.23 -11.27
N LYS A 301 9.55 -26.18 -11.57
CA LYS A 301 9.84 -27.27 -12.51
C LYS A 301 8.54 -27.68 -13.19
N THR A 302 8.45 -27.50 -14.50
CA THR A 302 7.31 -27.93 -15.31
C THR A 302 7.09 -29.43 -15.13
N GLY A 303 5.90 -29.82 -14.71
CA GLY A 303 5.55 -31.22 -14.50
C GLY A 303 6.31 -31.92 -13.36
N ALA A 304 6.97 -31.18 -12.45
CA ALA A 304 7.72 -31.80 -11.36
C ALA A 304 6.79 -32.56 -10.41
N PRO A 305 7.19 -33.76 -9.97
CA PRO A 305 6.47 -34.52 -8.97
C PRO A 305 6.32 -33.71 -7.67
N LYS A 306 5.16 -33.81 -7.02
CA LYS A 306 4.84 -33.15 -5.75
C LYS A 306 5.94 -33.36 -4.67
N ALA A 307 6.55 -34.54 -4.64
CA ALA A 307 7.64 -34.88 -3.72
C ALA A 307 8.90 -34.01 -3.88
N VAL A 308 9.29 -33.69 -5.13
CA VAL A 308 10.46 -32.82 -5.40
C VAL A 308 10.21 -31.41 -4.94
N CYS A 309 8.98 -30.91 -5.15
CA CYS A 309 8.57 -29.59 -4.66
C CYS A 309 8.50 -29.57 -3.12
N LYS A 310 7.93 -30.61 -2.48
CA LYS A 310 7.88 -30.75 -1.02
C LYS A 310 9.27 -30.70 -0.36
N LYS A 311 10.26 -31.39 -0.93
CA LYS A 311 11.65 -31.37 -0.42
C LYS A 311 12.24 -29.95 -0.47
N ALA A 312 12.01 -29.21 -1.55
CA ALA A 312 12.44 -27.82 -1.69
C ALA A 312 11.72 -26.90 -0.71
N MET A 313 10.44 -27.13 -0.47
CA MET A 313 9.61 -26.33 0.42
C MET A 313 10.00 -26.51 1.88
N LYS A 314 10.26 -27.74 2.33
CA LYS A 314 10.77 -28.03 3.68
C LYS A 314 12.11 -27.31 3.92
N LYS A 315 13.01 -27.29 2.92
CA LYS A 315 14.30 -26.59 3.00
C LYS A 315 14.18 -25.07 3.14
N TYR A 316 13.10 -24.46 2.62
CA TYR A 316 12.91 -23.02 2.59
C TYR A 316 11.73 -22.52 3.43
N GLY A 317 11.11 -23.38 4.24
CA GLY A 317 10.02 -23.00 5.15
C GLY A 317 8.70 -22.67 4.45
N TRP A 318 8.36 -23.31 3.34
CA TRP A 318 7.08 -23.14 2.68
C TRP A 318 6.01 -24.04 3.31
N ALA A 319 4.76 -23.58 3.25
CA ALA A 319 3.63 -24.44 3.61
C ALA A 319 3.41 -25.56 2.58
N ASP A 320 2.88 -26.71 3.00
CA ASP A 320 2.69 -27.89 2.15
C ASP A 320 1.83 -27.65 0.91
N ASN A 321 0.83 -26.77 1.01
CA ASN A 321 -0.02 -26.40 -0.12
C ASN A 321 0.71 -25.71 -1.29
N LYS A 322 1.89 -25.13 -1.04
CA LYS A 322 2.73 -24.52 -2.10
C LYS A 322 3.43 -25.55 -2.99
N ALA A 323 3.45 -26.83 -2.60
CA ALA A 323 4.04 -27.90 -3.41
C ALA A 323 3.33 -28.11 -4.76
N GLU A 324 2.07 -27.74 -4.87
CA GLU A 324 1.28 -27.84 -6.09
C GLU A 324 1.48 -26.68 -7.06
N MET A 325 2.22 -25.66 -6.65
CA MET A 325 2.45 -24.43 -7.42
C MET A 325 3.77 -24.45 -8.19
N SER A 326 4.11 -25.60 -8.79
CA SER A 326 5.41 -25.81 -9.44
C SER A 326 5.58 -25.08 -10.77
N ASP A 327 4.49 -24.72 -11.45
CA ASP A 327 4.50 -23.95 -12.69
C ASP A 327 3.43 -22.85 -12.71
N CYS A 328 3.44 -22.03 -13.76
CA CYS A 328 2.54 -20.90 -13.89
C CYS A 328 1.06 -21.27 -13.87
N GLY A 329 0.71 -22.37 -14.51
CA GLY A 329 -0.66 -22.83 -14.56
C GLY A 329 -1.13 -23.46 -13.26
N ASN A 330 -0.29 -24.29 -12.63
CA ASN A 330 -0.58 -24.87 -11.32
C ASN A 330 -0.76 -23.80 -10.26
N PHE A 331 0.11 -22.77 -10.26
CA PHE A 331 -0.02 -21.64 -9.33
C PHE A 331 -1.35 -20.90 -9.52
N VAL A 332 -1.69 -20.51 -10.75
CA VAL A 332 -2.93 -19.78 -11.02
C VAL A 332 -4.16 -20.65 -10.68
N SER A 333 -4.14 -21.93 -11.04
CA SER A 333 -5.22 -22.86 -10.71
C SER A 333 -5.43 -23.02 -9.20
N THR A 334 -4.33 -23.13 -8.44
CA THR A 334 -4.38 -23.29 -6.98
C THR A 334 -4.93 -22.03 -6.32
N VAL A 335 -4.47 -20.84 -6.72
CA VAL A 335 -4.99 -19.57 -6.17
C VAL A 335 -6.49 -19.43 -6.43
N VAL A 336 -6.96 -19.71 -7.65
CA VAL A 336 -8.37 -19.57 -7.99
C VAL A 336 -9.24 -20.58 -7.23
N ARG A 337 -8.81 -21.83 -7.14
CA ARG A 337 -9.56 -22.88 -6.41
C ARG A 337 -9.60 -22.64 -4.91
N GLU A 338 -8.46 -22.35 -4.29
CA GLU A 338 -8.38 -22.12 -2.84
C GLU A 338 -8.95 -20.77 -2.40
N SER A 339 -9.08 -19.78 -3.30
CA SER A 339 -9.82 -18.56 -3.02
C SER A 339 -11.33 -18.76 -2.94
N GLY A 340 -11.85 -19.95 -3.38
CA GLY A 340 -13.26 -20.26 -3.46
C GLY A 340 -13.99 -19.59 -4.64
N VAL A 341 -13.30 -18.88 -5.52
CA VAL A 341 -13.92 -18.20 -6.68
C VAL A 341 -14.39 -19.20 -7.71
N ASP A 342 -13.55 -20.20 -8.02
CA ASP A 342 -13.92 -21.31 -8.90
C ASP A 342 -13.15 -22.58 -8.53
N LYS A 343 -13.82 -23.53 -7.86
CA LYS A 343 -13.23 -24.79 -7.43
C LYS A 343 -12.85 -25.72 -8.60
N SER A 344 -13.45 -25.52 -9.77
CA SER A 344 -13.21 -26.32 -10.99
C SER A 344 -12.17 -25.70 -11.93
N PHE A 345 -11.64 -24.51 -11.61
CA PHE A 345 -10.74 -23.77 -12.50
C PHE A 345 -9.46 -24.56 -12.81
N LYS A 346 -9.17 -24.65 -14.10
CA LYS A 346 -7.91 -25.20 -14.61
C LYS A 346 -7.24 -24.15 -15.49
N ALA A 347 -6.08 -23.67 -15.08
CA ALA A 347 -5.25 -22.87 -15.96
C ALA A 347 -4.72 -23.74 -17.09
N LEU A 348 -4.61 -23.17 -18.27
CA LEU A 348 -4.11 -23.89 -19.44
C LEU A 348 -2.62 -24.17 -19.28
N HIS A 349 -2.24 -25.38 -19.64
CA HIS A 349 -0.87 -25.84 -19.73
C HIS A 349 -0.55 -26.21 -21.17
N GLY A 350 0.66 -25.86 -21.61
CA GLY A 350 1.21 -26.32 -22.86
C GLY A 350 1.16 -25.33 -24.02
N THR A 351 2.04 -25.56 -24.98
CA THR A 351 2.33 -24.67 -26.09
C THR A 351 1.28 -24.71 -27.20
N LYS A 352 0.46 -25.78 -27.26
CA LYS A 352 -0.47 -26.03 -28.37
C LYS A 352 -1.94 -25.78 -28.04
N THR A 353 -2.31 -25.61 -26.77
CA THR A 353 -3.71 -25.41 -26.36
C THR A 353 -4.17 -23.98 -26.66
N PRO A 354 -5.25 -23.78 -27.46
CA PRO A 354 -5.78 -22.44 -27.67
C PRO A 354 -6.39 -21.87 -26.38
N PHE A 355 -6.40 -20.53 -26.26
CA PHE A 355 -7.07 -19.91 -25.15
C PHE A 355 -8.60 -20.15 -25.25
N PRO A 356 -9.27 -20.46 -24.13
CA PRO A 356 -10.70 -20.64 -24.12
C PRO A 356 -11.43 -19.42 -24.66
N LYS A 357 -12.53 -19.65 -25.37
CA LYS A 357 -13.41 -18.57 -25.83
C LYS A 357 -14.25 -17.98 -24.69
N THR A 358 -14.54 -18.79 -23.68
CA THR A 358 -15.37 -18.43 -22.52
C THR A 358 -14.78 -19.00 -21.23
N GLU A 359 -15.11 -18.38 -20.10
CA GLU A 359 -14.77 -18.84 -18.76
C GLU A 359 -15.99 -18.74 -17.84
N LYS A 360 -16.26 -19.79 -17.05
CA LYS A 360 -17.48 -19.90 -16.25
C LYS A 360 -17.61 -18.77 -15.21
N LYS A 361 -16.58 -18.54 -14.43
CA LYS A 361 -16.55 -17.56 -13.32
C LYS A 361 -15.74 -16.30 -13.63
N PHE A 362 -15.26 -16.15 -14.86
CA PHE A 362 -14.49 -15.00 -15.30
C PHE A 362 -15.07 -14.40 -16.58
N LYS A 363 -14.99 -13.07 -16.70
CA LYS A 363 -15.18 -12.36 -17.96
C LYS A 363 -13.84 -12.24 -18.66
N ILE A 364 -13.79 -12.53 -19.96
CA ILE A 364 -12.64 -12.18 -20.81
C ILE A 364 -12.80 -10.70 -21.16
N VAL A 365 -12.07 -9.85 -20.44
CA VAL A 365 -12.18 -8.40 -20.58
C VAL A 365 -11.25 -7.82 -21.63
N LEU A 366 -10.27 -8.61 -22.06
CA LEU A 366 -9.35 -8.25 -23.16
C LEU A 366 -8.96 -9.50 -23.95
N LYS A 367 -8.92 -9.36 -25.28
CA LYS A 367 -8.33 -10.32 -26.20
C LYS A 367 -7.62 -9.53 -27.30
N GLY A 368 -6.31 -9.68 -27.44
CA GLY A 368 -5.54 -8.89 -28.40
C GLY A 368 -4.04 -9.22 -28.39
N LYS A 369 -3.22 -8.30 -28.87
CA LYS A 369 -1.75 -8.42 -28.90
C LYS A 369 -1.05 -7.65 -27.77
N LYS A 370 -1.72 -6.68 -27.17
CA LYS A 370 -1.18 -5.80 -26.11
C LYS A 370 -2.22 -5.60 -25.01
N VAL A 371 -1.76 -5.35 -23.81
CA VAL A 371 -2.58 -4.86 -22.70
C VAL A 371 -2.44 -3.33 -22.67
N PRO A 372 -3.54 -2.56 -22.78
CA PRO A 372 -3.48 -1.10 -22.69
C PRO A 372 -2.92 -0.64 -21.34
N LYS A 373 -2.32 0.54 -21.32
CA LYS A 373 -1.84 1.17 -20.09
C LYS A 373 -3.01 1.35 -19.11
N ASP A 374 -2.77 1.08 -17.84
CA ASP A 374 -3.73 1.23 -16.73
C ASP A 374 -5.03 0.38 -16.85
N PHE A 375 -5.08 -0.59 -17.77
CA PHE A 375 -6.24 -1.45 -18.00
C PHE A 375 -6.46 -2.49 -16.90
N LEU A 376 -5.35 -3.01 -16.35
CA LEU A 376 -5.38 -4.14 -15.41
C LEU A 376 -5.87 -3.73 -14.02
N LYS A 377 -6.70 -4.60 -13.41
CA LYS A 377 -7.15 -4.51 -12.02
C LYS A 377 -6.52 -5.62 -11.18
N ALA A 378 -6.18 -5.33 -9.92
CA ALA A 378 -5.61 -6.33 -9.03
C ALA A 378 -6.55 -7.55 -8.93
N GLY A 379 -6.01 -8.75 -9.16
CA GLY A 379 -6.77 -9.99 -9.26
C GLY A 379 -7.04 -10.45 -10.69
N ASP A 380 -6.77 -9.64 -11.71
CA ASP A 380 -6.89 -10.08 -13.11
C ASP A 380 -5.88 -11.19 -13.41
N ILE A 381 -6.34 -12.20 -14.17
CA ILE A 381 -5.48 -13.25 -14.70
C ILE A 381 -5.06 -12.85 -16.11
N ILE A 382 -3.77 -12.83 -16.38
CA ILE A 382 -3.19 -12.52 -17.69
C ILE A 382 -2.68 -13.82 -18.28
N ARG A 383 -3.23 -14.21 -19.44
CA ARG A 383 -2.72 -15.29 -20.27
C ARG A 383 -2.08 -14.70 -21.52
N TYR A 384 -0.95 -15.22 -21.93
CA TYR A 384 -0.35 -14.81 -23.19
C TYR A 384 0.41 -15.93 -23.88
N LYS A 385 0.41 -15.86 -25.21
CA LYS A 385 1.15 -16.73 -26.11
C LYS A 385 2.24 -15.94 -26.79
N LYS A 386 3.44 -16.46 -26.82
CA LYS A 386 4.57 -15.88 -27.59
C LYS A 386 4.53 -16.36 -29.03
N LYS A 387 5.24 -15.66 -29.93
CA LYS A 387 5.38 -16.04 -31.35
C LYS A 387 5.97 -17.45 -31.51
N ASN A 388 6.84 -17.89 -30.62
CA ASN A 388 7.42 -19.26 -30.60
C ASN A 388 6.47 -20.32 -30.02
N GLY A 389 5.20 -20.02 -29.81
CA GLY A 389 4.20 -20.92 -29.29
C GLY A 389 4.15 -21.06 -27.75
N ASN A 390 5.17 -20.65 -27.03
CA ASN A 390 5.21 -20.74 -25.57
C ASN A 390 4.11 -19.88 -24.92
N GLN A 391 3.41 -20.47 -23.96
CA GLN A 391 2.36 -19.82 -23.20
C GLN A 391 2.80 -19.55 -21.77
N HIS A 392 2.16 -18.53 -21.15
CA HIS A 392 2.31 -18.25 -19.75
C HIS A 392 1.02 -17.66 -19.18
N THR A 393 0.80 -17.90 -17.90
CA THR A 393 -0.31 -17.33 -17.14
C THR A 393 0.19 -16.75 -15.82
N GLN A 394 -0.38 -15.63 -15.42
CA GLN A 394 0.00 -14.90 -14.21
C GLN A 394 -1.16 -14.06 -13.70
N PHE A 395 -1.07 -13.60 -12.46
CA PHE A 395 -1.98 -12.60 -11.92
C PHE A 395 -1.38 -11.20 -12.01
N TYR A 396 -2.23 -10.21 -12.22
CA TYR A 396 -1.90 -8.83 -11.91
C TYR A 396 -2.12 -8.59 -10.42
N PHE A 397 -1.04 -8.30 -9.71
CA PHE A 397 -1.06 -8.09 -8.27
C PHE A 397 -1.48 -6.67 -7.87
N GLY A 398 -1.48 -5.74 -8.83
CA GLY A 398 -1.69 -4.31 -8.61
C GLY A 398 -0.38 -3.52 -8.51
N SER A 399 -0.47 -2.21 -8.70
CA SER A 399 0.66 -1.28 -8.58
C SER A 399 1.87 -1.64 -9.47
N GLY A 400 1.62 -2.05 -10.71
CA GLY A 400 2.67 -2.45 -11.65
C GLY A 400 3.40 -3.73 -11.25
N LYS A 401 2.73 -4.65 -10.54
CA LYS A 401 3.30 -5.94 -10.12
C LYS A 401 2.47 -7.09 -10.62
N VAL A 402 3.15 -8.18 -10.94
CA VAL A 402 2.54 -9.47 -11.28
C VAL A 402 2.91 -10.52 -10.23
N CYS A 403 2.03 -11.51 -10.08
CA CYS A 403 2.23 -12.66 -9.20
C CYS A 403 2.20 -13.93 -10.05
N GLU A 404 3.30 -14.65 -10.08
CA GLU A 404 3.48 -15.80 -10.97
C GLU A 404 4.46 -16.84 -10.45
N ALA A 405 4.36 -18.08 -10.92
CA ALA A 405 5.44 -19.05 -10.95
C ALA A 405 6.07 -19.03 -12.36
N SER A 406 7.37 -18.86 -12.48
CA SER A 406 8.04 -18.63 -13.76
C SER A 406 9.28 -19.48 -13.98
N HIS A 407 9.31 -20.22 -15.08
CA HIS A 407 10.48 -20.98 -15.51
C HIS A 407 11.73 -20.12 -15.71
N HIS A 408 11.55 -18.91 -16.22
CA HIS A 408 12.66 -18.02 -16.57
C HIS A 408 13.49 -17.58 -15.36
N ASN A 409 12.87 -17.50 -14.20
CA ASN A 409 13.50 -17.08 -12.96
C ASN A 409 13.79 -18.27 -12.02
N ARG A 410 13.41 -19.49 -12.38
CA ARG A 410 13.49 -20.71 -11.55
C ARG A 410 12.85 -20.54 -10.16
N PHE A 411 11.81 -19.68 -10.08
CA PHE A 411 11.08 -19.43 -8.85
C PHE A 411 9.71 -20.08 -8.92
N GLY A 412 9.24 -20.54 -7.79
CA GLY A 412 7.83 -20.80 -7.56
C GLY A 412 7.03 -19.53 -7.57
N ALA A 413 5.92 -19.53 -6.84
CA ALA A 413 5.04 -18.38 -6.78
C ALA A 413 5.69 -17.17 -6.11
N ILE A 414 5.93 -16.11 -6.87
CA ILE A 414 6.50 -14.83 -6.39
C ILE A 414 5.71 -13.64 -6.88
N VAL A 415 5.82 -12.54 -6.15
CA VAL A 415 5.40 -11.21 -6.62
C VAL A 415 6.62 -10.46 -7.15
N LYS A 416 6.54 -9.95 -8.38
CA LYS A 416 7.62 -9.19 -9.04
C LYS A 416 7.12 -7.98 -9.81
N ASP A 417 8.03 -7.08 -10.21
CA ASP A 417 7.67 -5.92 -11.02
C ASP A 417 7.23 -6.32 -12.43
N GLU A 418 6.14 -5.73 -12.90
CA GLU A 418 5.63 -5.88 -14.26
C GLU A 418 6.58 -5.30 -15.31
N LYS A 419 7.38 -4.30 -14.95
CA LYS A 419 8.29 -3.59 -15.86
C LYS A 419 9.33 -4.47 -16.57
N LYS A 420 9.77 -5.55 -15.95
CA LYS A 420 10.65 -6.54 -16.61
C LYS A 420 9.92 -7.32 -17.71
N TYR A 421 8.60 -7.22 -17.75
CA TYR A 421 7.73 -7.93 -18.64
C TYR A 421 7.39 -7.12 -19.90
N ASN A 422 7.12 -5.82 -19.73
CA ASN A 422 6.61 -4.96 -20.78
C ASN A 422 7.66 -4.46 -21.79
N ASN A 423 8.95 -4.34 -21.42
CA ASN A 423 9.90 -3.56 -22.22
C ASN A 423 10.68 -4.32 -23.30
N SER A 424 10.91 -5.62 -23.18
CA SER A 424 11.71 -6.36 -24.19
C SER A 424 11.00 -7.56 -24.80
N LYS A 425 9.86 -7.96 -24.23
CA LYS A 425 9.17 -9.21 -24.59
C LYS A 425 7.79 -9.02 -25.22
N ILE A 426 7.24 -7.81 -25.21
CA ILE A 426 5.95 -7.49 -25.87
C ILE A 426 6.02 -7.74 -27.37
N ALA A 427 7.13 -7.41 -28.02
CA ALA A 427 7.36 -7.69 -29.44
C ALA A 427 7.28 -9.18 -29.80
N LYS A 428 7.46 -10.08 -28.79
CA LYS A 428 7.41 -11.54 -28.96
C LYS A 428 6.04 -12.16 -28.59
N ILE A 429 5.08 -11.36 -28.15
CA ILE A 429 3.70 -11.85 -27.83
C ILE A 429 2.87 -11.87 -29.11
N SER A 430 2.24 -13.01 -29.40
CA SER A 430 1.28 -13.17 -30.49
C SER A 430 -0.15 -12.91 -30.04
N THR A 431 -0.49 -13.30 -28.82
CA THR A 431 -1.84 -13.16 -28.27
C THR A 431 -1.78 -12.94 -26.75
N VAL A 432 -2.63 -12.04 -26.26
CA VAL A 432 -2.90 -11.84 -24.83
C VAL A 432 -4.39 -11.93 -24.56
N GLN A 433 -4.75 -12.53 -23.43
CA GLN A 433 -6.10 -12.58 -22.91
C GLN A 433 -6.08 -12.18 -21.43
N VAL A 434 -6.98 -11.28 -21.02
CA VAL A 434 -7.16 -10.90 -19.63
C VAL A 434 -8.51 -11.37 -19.13
N LEU A 435 -8.50 -12.09 -18.02
CA LEU A 435 -9.69 -12.60 -17.36
C LEU A 435 -9.89 -11.82 -16.06
N ARG A 436 -11.11 -11.38 -15.83
CA ARG A 436 -11.56 -10.72 -14.60
C ARG A 436 -12.66 -11.52 -13.95
N ALA A 437 -12.55 -11.77 -12.65
CA ALA A 437 -13.58 -12.51 -11.92
C ALA A 437 -14.94 -11.79 -12.02
N LYS A 438 -16.00 -12.56 -12.25
CA LYS A 438 -17.39 -12.09 -12.14
C LYS A 438 -17.72 -11.91 -10.65
N GLU A 439 -18.54 -10.94 -10.32
CA GLU A 439 -19.02 -10.72 -8.94
C GLU A 439 -20.09 -11.77 -8.56
#